data_45cbe8e2f2335a6fbd2357d9455640b0
#
_entry.id   45cbe8e2f2335a6fbd2357d9455640b0
#
_cell.length_a   1.000
_cell.length_b   1.000
_cell.length_c   1.000
_cell.angle_alpha   90.00
_cell.angle_beta   90.00
_cell.angle_gamma   90.00
#
_symmetry.space_group_name_H-M   'P 1'
#
loop_
_entity.id
_entity.type
_entity.pdbx_description
1 polymer ?
#
loop_
_entity_poly.entity_id
_entity_poly.type
_entity_poly.pdbx_seq_one_letter_code
_entity_poly.pdbx_strand_id
1 'polypeptide(L)'
;MEQILISINEIIKKLQLKPNLKEYNCYDEINKGKYIYFAFYNEKIIYIGKSENIKKRLNTHHSGKRSGSQFCVYFFDKYVLNQELSNKLKEIKGNLTPLIDEEIKSKIKEVEFKYLEIGETKTSLSKIESCFIKEMKNEFPDILNIK
;
A
#
# COMPACT_ATOMS: atom_id res chain seq x y z
N MET A 1 -9.24 3.35 12.71
CA MET A 1 -9.68 2.46 11.60
C MET A 1 -11.08 2.79 11.11
N GLU A 2 -12.04 2.97 12.00
CA GLU A 2 -13.43 3.26 11.62
C GLU A 2 -13.57 4.54 10.78
N GLN A 3 -12.91 5.62 11.18
CA GLN A 3 -12.94 6.89 10.44
C GLN A 3 -12.37 6.74 9.03
N ILE A 4 -11.32 5.93 8.88
CA ILE A 4 -10.72 5.66 7.57
C ILE A 4 -11.71 4.95 6.66
N LEU A 5 -12.42 3.95 7.18
CA LEU A 5 -13.41 3.20 6.41
C LEU A 5 -14.60 4.09 6.02
N ILE A 6 -15.03 4.99 6.89
CA ILE A 6 -16.07 5.98 6.58
C ILE A 6 -15.62 6.85 5.41
N SER A 7 -14.40 7.37 5.44
CA SER A 7 -13.88 8.22 4.37
C SER A 7 -13.74 7.47 3.05
N ILE A 8 -13.30 6.21 3.07
CA ILE A 8 -13.25 5.37 1.87
C ILE A 8 -14.66 5.21 1.28
N ASN A 9 -15.64 4.90 2.11
CA ASN A 9 -17.02 4.71 1.67
C ASN A 9 -17.64 5.99 1.10
N GLU A 10 -17.32 7.15 1.65
CA GLU A 10 -17.77 8.43 1.12
C GLU A 10 -17.23 8.68 -0.28
N ILE A 11 -15.96 8.38 -0.52
CA ILE A 11 -15.35 8.50 -1.84
C ILE A 11 -15.96 7.50 -2.83
N ILE A 12 -16.19 6.26 -2.39
CA ILE A 12 -16.88 5.24 -3.18
C ILE A 12 -18.24 5.75 -3.67
N LYS A 13 -19.03 6.34 -2.79
CA LYS A 13 -20.35 6.92 -3.14
C LYS A 13 -20.21 8.09 -4.10
N LYS A 14 -19.27 8.99 -3.84
CA LYS A 14 -19.01 10.16 -4.69
C LYS A 14 -18.65 9.75 -6.11
N LEU A 15 -17.84 8.70 -6.27
CA LEU A 15 -17.40 8.20 -7.57
C LEU A 15 -18.38 7.17 -8.15
N GLN A 16 -19.48 6.88 -7.47
CA GLN A 16 -20.48 5.89 -7.90
C GLN A 16 -19.89 4.50 -8.14
N LEU A 17 -18.95 4.11 -7.30
CA LEU A 17 -18.34 2.78 -7.33
C LEU A 17 -19.12 1.79 -6.46
N LYS A 18 -18.92 0.50 -6.70
CA LYS A 18 -19.53 -0.54 -5.86
C LYS A 18 -18.80 -0.61 -4.51
N PRO A 19 -19.53 -0.59 -3.36
CA PRO A 19 -18.92 -0.59 -2.04
C PRO A 19 -18.53 -2.01 -1.60
N ASN A 20 -17.47 -2.57 -2.18
CA ASN A 20 -17.05 -3.93 -1.89
C ASN A 20 -15.56 -3.99 -1.54
N LEU A 21 -15.22 -3.35 -0.42
CA LEU A 21 -13.86 -3.39 0.12
C LEU A 21 -13.60 -4.77 0.73
N LYS A 22 -12.56 -5.43 0.27
CA LYS A 22 -12.19 -6.79 0.70
C LYS A 22 -10.80 -6.80 1.33
N GLU A 23 -10.60 -7.69 2.31
CA GLU A 23 -9.27 -7.97 2.82
C GLU A 23 -8.50 -8.82 1.82
N TYR A 24 -7.22 -8.49 1.62
CA TYR A 24 -6.35 -9.26 0.75
C TYR A 24 -5.80 -10.47 1.51
N ASN A 25 -5.92 -11.64 0.90
CA ASN A 25 -5.28 -12.87 1.35
C ASN A 25 -4.55 -13.47 0.15
N CYS A 26 -3.26 -13.76 0.30
CA CYS A 26 -2.44 -14.30 -0.78
C CYS A 26 -2.88 -15.69 -1.28
N TYR A 27 -3.71 -16.38 -0.50
CA TYR A 27 -4.27 -17.68 -0.89
C TYR A 27 -5.54 -17.57 -1.72
N ASP A 28 -6.17 -16.40 -1.77
CA ASP A 28 -7.38 -16.19 -2.55
C ASP A 28 -7.06 -16.15 -4.03
N GLU A 29 -7.95 -16.71 -4.84
CA GLU A 29 -7.90 -16.55 -6.28
C GLU A 29 -8.56 -15.22 -6.64
N ILE A 30 -7.78 -14.32 -7.22
CA ILE A 30 -8.26 -13.01 -7.64
C ILE A 30 -7.95 -12.85 -9.12
N ASN A 31 -9.00 -12.61 -9.90
CA ASN A 31 -8.88 -12.44 -11.34
C ASN A 31 -8.18 -11.11 -11.67
N LYS A 32 -7.62 -11.03 -12.86
CA LYS A 32 -7.15 -9.75 -13.41
C LYS A 32 -8.35 -8.82 -13.58
N GLY A 33 -8.15 -7.56 -13.30
CA GLY A 33 -9.18 -6.55 -13.36
C GLY A 33 -8.63 -5.19 -13.01
N LYS A 34 -9.48 -4.29 -12.56
CA LYS A 34 -9.08 -2.96 -12.11
C LYS A 34 -9.33 -2.86 -10.61
N TYR A 35 -8.30 -2.52 -9.87
CA TYR A 35 -8.34 -2.50 -8.41
C TYR A 35 -7.68 -1.26 -7.85
N ILE A 36 -8.25 -0.75 -6.78
CA ILE A 36 -7.60 0.20 -5.87
C ILE A 36 -7.30 -0.57 -4.58
N TYR A 37 -6.11 -0.44 -4.07
CA TYR A 37 -5.74 -1.08 -2.81
C TYR A 37 -5.25 -0.07 -1.78
N PHE A 38 -5.37 -0.47 -0.53
CA PHE A 38 -5.06 0.36 0.63
C PHE A 38 -4.18 -0.44 1.57
N ALA A 39 -3.09 0.15 2.03
CA ALA A 39 -2.22 -0.46 3.03
C ALA A 39 -2.47 0.16 4.39
N PHE A 40 -2.61 -0.68 5.41
CA PHE A 40 -2.85 -0.28 6.79
C PHE A 40 -1.72 -0.78 7.68
N TYR A 41 -1.23 0.08 8.54
CA TYR A 41 -0.18 -0.25 9.50
C TYR A 41 -0.46 0.47 10.80
N ASN A 42 -0.48 -0.27 11.94
CA ASN A 42 -0.83 0.28 13.24
C ASN A 42 -2.14 1.08 13.22
N GLU A 43 -3.17 0.51 12.59
CA GLU A 43 -4.51 1.11 12.47
C GLU A 43 -4.54 2.43 11.69
N LYS A 44 -3.48 2.75 10.96
CA LYS A 44 -3.40 3.93 10.10
C LYS A 44 -3.36 3.50 8.65
N ILE A 45 -3.97 4.31 7.78
CA ILE A 45 -3.79 4.13 6.36
C ILE A 45 -2.47 4.77 5.95
N ILE A 46 -1.60 4.00 5.29
CA ILE A 46 -0.25 4.46 4.95
C ILE A 46 0.03 4.50 3.45
N TYR A 47 -0.80 3.86 2.62
CA TYR A 47 -0.56 3.87 1.19
C TYR A 47 -1.83 3.53 0.41
N ILE A 48 -1.96 4.13 -0.76
CA ILE A 48 -3.05 3.87 -1.71
C ILE A 48 -2.42 3.62 -3.08
N GLY A 49 -2.85 2.55 -3.74
CA GLY A 49 -2.32 2.21 -5.05
C GLY A 49 -3.38 1.65 -5.97
N LYS A 50 -2.97 1.40 -7.21
CA LYS A 50 -3.81 0.79 -8.23
C LYS A 50 -3.12 -0.40 -8.85
N SER A 51 -3.89 -1.35 -9.36
CA SER A 51 -3.34 -2.49 -10.08
C SER A 51 -4.39 -3.13 -10.97
N GLU A 52 -3.98 -3.67 -12.09
CA GLU A 52 -4.80 -4.56 -12.92
C GLU A 52 -4.53 -6.03 -12.58
N ASN A 53 -3.50 -6.30 -11.79
CA ASN A 53 -3.18 -7.62 -11.26
C ASN A 53 -2.83 -7.45 -9.77
N ILE A 54 -3.87 -7.44 -8.94
CA ILE A 54 -3.71 -7.12 -7.51
C ILE A 54 -2.84 -8.14 -6.78
N LYS A 55 -3.00 -9.43 -7.10
CA LYS A 55 -2.22 -10.49 -6.44
C LYS A 55 -0.73 -10.33 -6.70
N LYS A 56 -0.35 -10.08 -7.95
CA LYS A 56 1.04 -9.85 -8.32
C LYS A 56 1.59 -8.60 -7.65
N ARG A 57 0.82 -7.52 -7.64
CA ARG A 57 1.24 -6.23 -7.04
C ARG A 57 1.45 -6.36 -5.54
N LEU A 58 0.51 -6.95 -4.82
CA LEU A 58 0.62 -7.07 -3.37
C LEU A 58 1.68 -8.09 -2.97
N ASN A 59 1.87 -9.15 -3.74
CA ASN A 59 2.98 -10.08 -3.51
C ASN A 59 4.33 -9.39 -3.73
N THR A 60 4.43 -8.50 -4.70
CA THR A 60 5.64 -7.69 -4.91
C THR A 60 5.92 -6.80 -3.69
N HIS A 61 4.89 -6.16 -3.13
CA HIS A 61 5.05 -5.37 -1.91
C HIS A 61 5.48 -6.24 -0.73
N HIS A 62 4.86 -7.40 -0.55
CA HIS A 62 5.20 -8.35 0.53
C HIS A 62 6.60 -8.93 0.41
N SER A 63 7.21 -8.91 -0.76
CA SER A 63 8.58 -9.40 -0.95
C SER A 63 9.63 -8.60 -0.18
N GLY A 64 9.30 -7.37 0.20
CA GLY A 64 10.23 -6.46 0.88
C GLY A 64 11.28 -5.84 -0.02
N LYS A 65 11.27 -6.15 -1.30
CA LYS A 65 12.27 -5.64 -2.26
C LYS A 65 11.91 -4.24 -2.71
N ARG A 66 12.79 -3.28 -2.43
CA ARG A 66 12.60 -1.89 -2.87
C ARG A 66 12.68 -1.75 -4.39
N SER A 67 13.45 -2.61 -5.06
CA SER A 67 13.42 -2.69 -6.52
C SER A 67 12.06 -3.20 -6.97
N GLY A 68 11.30 -2.42 -7.72
CA GLY A 68 9.97 -2.79 -8.19
C GLY A 68 8.83 -2.50 -7.24
N SER A 69 9.10 -1.93 -6.06
CA SER A 69 8.06 -1.53 -5.13
C SER A 69 8.34 -0.17 -4.50
N GLN A 70 7.69 0.87 -5.02
CA GLN A 70 7.78 2.20 -4.45
C GLN A 70 7.24 2.23 -3.01
N PHE A 71 6.23 1.43 -2.73
CA PHE A 71 5.70 1.26 -1.38
C PHE A 71 6.81 0.80 -0.41
N CYS A 72 7.60 -0.20 -0.80
CA CYS A 72 8.71 -0.68 0.05
C CYS A 72 9.76 0.41 0.31
N VAL A 73 10.05 1.26 -0.68
CA VAL A 73 10.97 2.40 -0.50
C VAL A 73 10.45 3.34 0.58
N TYR A 74 9.20 3.77 0.48
CA TYR A 74 8.61 4.69 1.45
C TYR A 74 8.44 4.06 2.82
N PHE A 75 8.04 2.80 2.85
CA PHE A 75 7.85 2.06 4.10
C PHE A 75 9.17 1.90 4.85
N PHE A 76 10.25 1.60 4.14
CA PHE A 76 11.58 1.53 4.72
C PHE A 76 11.97 2.85 5.37
N ASP A 77 11.87 3.96 4.65
CA ASP A 77 12.27 5.27 5.13
C ASP A 77 11.50 5.72 6.37
N LYS A 78 10.21 5.40 6.42
CA LYS A 78 9.32 5.89 7.49
C LYS A 78 9.25 4.95 8.69
N TYR A 79 9.19 3.64 8.47
CA TYR A 79 8.84 2.68 9.52
C TYR A 79 9.93 1.67 9.85
N VAL A 80 10.88 1.44 8.97
CA VAL A 80 11.92 0.41 9.16
C VAL A 80 13.23 1.05 9.59
N LEU A 81 13.66 2.09 8.91
CA LEU A 81 14.92 2.76 9.20
C LEU A 81 14.83 3.52 10.54
N ASN A 82 15.72 3.17 11.45
CA ASN A 82 15.87 3.86 12.73
C ASN A 82 17.35 3.92 13.11
N GLN A 83 17.69 4.54 14.23
CA GLN A 83 19.07 4.70 14.64
C GLN A 83 19.77 3.36 14.88
N GLU A 84 19.09 2.40 15.47
CA GLU A 84 19.63 1.07 15.72
C GLU A 84 19.99 0.35 14.42
N LEU A 85 19.07 0.34 13.45
CA LEU A 85 19.31 -0.25 12.13
C LEU A 85 20.42 0.50 11.39
N SER A 86 20.40 1.85 11.44
CA SER A 86 21.43 2.66 10.80
C SER A 86 22.82 2.33 11.33
N ASN A 87 22.96 2.17 12.64
CA ASN A 87 24.24 1.78 13.27
C ASN A 87 24.68 0.40 12.83
N LYS A 88 23.75 -0.57 12.77
CA LYS A 88 24.00 -1.92 12.33
C LYS A 88 24.47 -1.96 10.86
N LEU A 89 23.87 -1.15 9.99
CA LEU A 89 24.24 -1.08 8.57
C LEU A 89 25.64 -0.51 8.36
N LYS A 90 26.07 0.44 9.21
CA LYS A 90 27.40 1.04 9.12
C LYS A 90 28.55 0.06 9.39
N GLU A 91 28.28 -1.01 10.12
CA GLU A 91 29.27 -2.03 10.46
C GLU A 91 29.44 -3.09 9.37
N ILE A 92 28.56 -3.11 8.38
CA ILE A 92 28.55 -4.13 7.33
C ILE A 92 29.35 -3.64 6.13
N LYS A 93 30.28 -4.49 5.68
CA LYS A 93 31.04 -4.28 4.44
C LYS A 93 30.35 -5.04 3.31
N GLY A 94 30.24 -4.40 2.15
CA GLY A 94 29.67 -5.01 0.96
C GLY A 94 28.27 -4.51 0.66
N ASN A 95 27.48 -5.31 -0.05
CA ASN A 95 26.15 -4.93 -0.51
C ASN A 95 25.13 -5.01 0.62
N LEU A 96 24.53 -3.87 0.97
CA LEU A 96 23.55 -3.77 2.03
C LEU A 96 22.12 -4.16 1.60
N THR A 97 21.87 -4.23 0.30
CA THR A 97 20.53 -4.46 -0.24
C THR A 97 19.84 -5.72 0.31
N PRO A 98 20.48 -6.90 0.35
CA PRO A 98 19.83 -8.08 0.89
C PRO A 98 19.42 -7.93 2.35
N LEU A 99 20.24 -7.29 3.17
CA LEU A 99 19.95 -7.07 4.58
C LEU A 99 18.78 -6.11 4.76
N ILE A 100 18.78 -5.00 4.01
CA ILE A 100 17.70 -4.02 4.06
C ILE A 100 16.38 -4.66 3.61
N ASP A 101 16.39 -5.42 2.53
CA ASP A 101 15.19 -6.09 2.02
C ASP A 101 14.65 -7.09 3.03
N GLU A 102 15.50 -7.81 3.77
CA GLU A 102 15.06 -8.72 4.84
C GLU A 102 14.43 -7.95 6.02
N GLU A 103 14.96 -6.81 6.39
CA GLU A 103 14.38 -5.97 7.44
C GLU A 103 12.99 -5.45 7.04
N ILE A 104 12.83 -5.03 5.79
CA ILE A 104 11.53 -4.62 5.25
C ILE A 104 10.57 -5.79 5.27
N LYS A 105 10.98 -6.95 4.76
CA LYS A 105 10.15 -8.15 4.68
C LYS A 105 9.65 -8.60 6.05
N SER A 106 10.51 -8.51 7.06
CA SER A 106 10.15 -8.84 8.43
C SER A 106 9.04 -7.93 8.96
N LYS A 107 9.14 -6.63 8.70
CA LYS A 107 8.20 -5.63 9.23
C LYS A 107 6.92 -5.56 8.42
N ILE A 108 6.98 -5.79 7.11
CA ILE A 108 5.83 -5.67 6.22
C ILE A 108 4.75 -6.73 6.51
N LYS A 109 5.09 -7.78 7.23
CA LYS A 109 4.11 -8.79 7.70
C LYS A 109 3.02 -8.18 8.56
N GLU A 110 3.30 -7.05 9.20
CA GLU A 110 2.35 -6.33 10.04
C GLU A 110 1.43 -5.40 9.24
N VAL A 111 1.67 -5.27 7.93
CA VAL A 111 0.83 -4.44 7.05
C VAL A 111 -0.33 -5.26 6.54
N GLU A 112 -1.54 -4.73 6.70
CA GLU A 112 -2.75 -5.30 6.13
C GLU A 112 -3.09 -4.57 4.84
N PHE A 113 -3.43 -5.33 3.81
CA PHE A 113 -3.91 -4.77 2.55
C PHE A 113 -5.41 -5.06 2.39
N LYS A 114 -6.14 -4.03 1.98
CA LYS A 114 -7.53 -4.16 1.55
C LYS A 114 -7.63 -3.65 0.12
N TYR A 115 -8.55 -4.17 -0.64
CA TYR A 115 -8.71 -3.76 -2.02
C TYR A 115 -10.17 -3.58 -2.41
N LEU A 116 -10.37 -2.74 -3.40
CA LEU A 116 -11.67 -2.44 -3.99
C LEU A 116 -11.60 -2.80 -5.46
N GLU A 117 -12.50 -3.66 -5.92
CA GLU A 117 -12.63 -3.97 -7.33
C GLU A 117 -13.40 -2.84 -8.02
N ILE A 118 -12.77 -2.26 -9.04
CA ILE A 118 -13.38 -1.22 -9.85
C ILE A 118 -14.00 -1.91 -11.08
N GLY A 119 -15.31 -1.92 -11.14
CA GLY A 119 -16.02 -2.46 -12.31
C GLY A 119 -15.84 -1.57 -13.53
N GLU A 120 -16.63 -1.81 -14.54
CA GLU A 120 -16.63 -0.96 -15.74
C GLU A 120 -17.06 0.46 -15.37
N THR A 121 -16.22 1.42 -15.73
CA THR A 121 -16.47 2.84 -15.46
C THR A 121 -15.84 3.67 -16.57
N LYS A 122 -16.42 4.83 -16.82
CA LYS A 122 -15.88 5.80 -17.78
C LYS A 122 -14.64 6.53 -17.24
N THR A 123 -14.44 6.51 -15.92
CA THR A 123 -13.30 7.15 -15.28
C THR A 123 -12.11 6.21 -15.29
N SER A 124 -10.94 6.71 -15.68
CA SER A 124 -9.72 5.88 -15.69
C SER A 124 -9.32 5.47 -14.27
N LEU A 125 -8.66 4.32 -14.16
CA LEU A 125 -8.16 3.83 -12.88
C LEU A 125 -7.18 4.83 -12.24
N SER A 126 -6.35 5.49 -13.05
CA SER A 126 -5.42 6.51 -12.56
C SER A 126 -6.13 7.71 -11.93
N LYS A 127 -7.24 8.14 -12.51
CA LYS A 127 -8.03 9.25 -11.96
C LYS A 127 -8.72 8.84 -10.66
N ILE A 128 -9.20 7.60 -10.59
CA ILE A 128 -9.82 7.07 -9.36
C ILE A 128 -8.77 7.01 -8.25
N GLU A 129 -7.60 6.47 -8.52
CA GLU A 129 -6.49 6.44 -7.55
C GLU A 129 -6.13 7.84 -7.07
N SER A 130 -5.95 8.78 -7.99
CA SER A 130 -5.62 10.16 -7.67
C SER A 130 -6.68 10.83 -6.79
N CYS A 131 -7.95 10.54 -7.03
CA CYS A 131 -9.04 11.06 -6.22
C CYS A 131 -8.95 10.55 -4.78
N PHE A 132 -8.75 9.23 -4.60
CA PHE A 132 -8.57 8.66 -3.26
C PHE A 132 -7.37 9.27 -2.54
N ILE A 133 -6.23 9.37 -3.21
CA ILE A 133 -5.01 9.93 -2.61
C ILE A 133 -5.25 11.39 -2.20
N LYS A 134 -5.78 12.19 -3.09
CA LYS A 134 -5.99 13.63 -2.86
C LYS A 134 -6.93 13.88 -1.69
N GLU A 135 -8.08 13.21 -1.67
CA GLU A 135 -9.08 13.42 -0.63
C GLU A 135 -8.66 12.84 0.71
N MET A 136 -8.04 11.67 0.71
CA MET A 136 -7.65 11.01 1.96
C MET A 136 -6.38 11.57 2.58
N LYS A 137 -5.44 12.05 1.80
CA LYS A 137 -4.17 12.57 2.31
C LYS A 137 -4.33 13.82 3.16
N ASN A 138 -5.35 14.64 2.90
CA ASN A 138 -5.65 15.81 3.71
C ASN A 138 -6.12 15.43 5.12
N GLU A 139 -6.90 14.36 5.23
CA GLU A 139 -7.44 13.87 6.51
C GLU A 139 -6.47 12.93 7.22
N PHE A 140 -5.72 12.14 6.44
CA PHE A 140 -4.82 11.11 6.95
C PHE A 140 -3.38 11.40 6.47
N PRO A 141 -2.63 12.23 7.22
CA PRO A 141 -1.30 12.67 6.78
C PRO A 141 -0.22 11.59 6.79
N ASP A 142 -0.50 10.42 7.38
CA ASP A 142 0.44 9.31 7.40
C ASP A 142 0.52 8.55 6.06
N ILE A 143 -0.31 8.90 5.09
CA ILE A 143 -0.26 8.32 3.75
C ILE A 143 1.08 8.67 3.08
N LEU A 144 1.81 7.63 2.67
CA LEU A 144 3.17 7.75 2.15
C LEU A 144 3.26 8.20 0.70
N ASN A 145 2.18 8.17 -0.04
CA ASN A 145 2.16 8.62 -1.43
C ASN A 145 2.61 10.08 -1.54
N ILE A 146 3.56 10.36 -2.45
CA ILE A 146 4.11 11.70 -2.61
C ILE A 146 3.19 12.63 -3.43
N LYS A 147 2.25 12.09 -4.11
CA LYS A 147 1.36 12.87 -4.99
C LYS A 147 0.22 13.54 -4.25
#